data_bac75140767c2ee75b6cdcd078abfbac
#
_entry.id   bac75140767c2ee75b6cdcd078abfbac
#
_cell.length_a   1.000
_cell.length_b   1.000
_cell.length_c   1.000
_cell.angle_alpha   90.00
_cell.angle_beta   90.00
_cell.angle_gamma   90.00
#
_symmetry.space_group_name_H-M   'P 1'
#
loop_
_entity.id
_entity.type
_entity.pdbx_description
1 polymer ?
#
loop_
_entity_poly.entity_id
_entity_poly.type
_entity_poly.pdbx_seq_one_letter_code
_entity_poly.pdbx_strand_id
1 'polypeptide(L)'
;MDSQSSQAATIEPGVLTLCCSSLDVPPLFKTGPDGTRSGYEPAAAEAVAAQAGLELRWLFRPWADFEPALMRGECDAIWCGCAITPERERRMAFSSPYAAFSESVVVRPDDQVSSPEELRGRRVLAIAGSTNFALAESFEGAEAVPFDADTDDVLGDMLALLRDGEVDAVVDDDVCFVEPDPTIRVAFTVPTANPWGAACRPDDRELVALLDRAIAGADLRSAWERWIPQLSFPL
;
A
#
# COMPACT_ATOMS: atom_id res chain seq x y z
N MET A 1 -5.48 -22.38 25.26
CA MET A 1 -5.82 -21.20 26.08
C MET A 1 -5.84 -19.88 25.28
N ASP A 2 -5.61 -19.97 23.95
CA ASP A 2 -5.34 -18.76 23.14
C ASP A 2 -6.56 -18.15 22.42
N SER A 3 -7.68 -18.88 22.30
CA SER A 3 -8.85 -18.37 21.56
C SER A 3 -9.65 -17.26 22.27
N GLN A 4 -9.55 -17.18 23.61
CA GLN A 4 -10.24 -16.10 24.36
C GLN A 4 -9.47 -14.78 24.36
N SER A 5 -8.16 -14.81 24.23
CA SER A 5 -7.30 -13.60 24.18
C SER A 5 -7.39 -12.88 22.83
N SER A 6 -7.58 -13.62 21.73
CA SER A 6 -7.72 -13.01 20.40
C SER A 6 -9.07 -12.30 20.19
N GLN A 7 -10.14 -12.80 20.85
CA GLN A 7 -11.48 -12.19 20.75
C GLN A 7 -11.59 -10.83 21.47
N ALA A 8 -10.74 -10.56 22.45
CA ALA A 8 -10.75 -9.32 23.22
C ALA A 8 -9.92 -8.19 22.58
N ALA A 9 -9.06 -8.51 21.59
CA ALA A 9 -8.15 -7.56 20.97
C ALA A 9 -8.77 -6.74 19.81
N THR A 10 -9.93 -7.19 19.29
CA THR A 10 -10.63 -6.52 18.18
C THR A 10 -11.85 -5.73 18.67
N ILE A 11 -12.27 -4.72 17.92
CA ILE A 11 -13.46 -3.88 18.23
C ILE A 11 -14.71 -4.77 18.33
N GLU A 12 -14.89 -5.66 17.35
CA GLU A 12 -15.93 -6.67 17.40
C GLU A 12 -15.28 -8.04 17.72
N PRO A 13 -15.65 -8.70 18.84
CA PRO A 13 -15.03 -9.94 19.22
C PRO A 13 -15.09 -11.01 18.13
N GLY A 14 -13.92 -11.54 17.75
CA GLY A 14 -13.82 -12.58 16.71
C GLY A 14 -13.75 -12.08 15.27
N VAL A 15 -13.84 -10.75 15.03
CA VAL A 15 -13.79 -10.13 13.70
C VAL A 15 -12.62 -9.18 13.63
N LEU A 16 -11.78 -9.31 12.60
CA LEU A 16 -10.72 -8.37 12.25
C LEU A 16 -11.24 -7.45 11.14
N THR A 17 -11.54 -6.20 11.49
CA THR A 17 -11.99 -5.20 10.53
C THR A 17 -10.79 -4.40 10.03
N LEU A 18 -10.47 -4.54 8.75
CA LEU A 18 -9.34 -3.87 8.10
C LEU A 18 -9.81 -2.73 7.20
N CYS A 19 -9.23 -1.55 7.39
CA CYS A 19 -9.47 -0.38 6.54
C CYS A 19 -8.55 -0.42 5.32
N CYS A 20 -9.15 -0.28 4.14
CA CYS A 20 -8.48 -0.31 2.85
C CYS A 20 -9.18 0.62 1.86
N SER A 21 -8.53 0.89 0.72
CA SER A 21 -9.14 1.55 -0.42
C SER A 21 -10.08 0.60 -1.18
N SER A 22 -11.14 1.15 -1.76
CA SER A 22 -12.01 0.43 -2.71
C SER A 22 -11.39 0.29 -4.10
N LEU A 23 -10.26 0.94 -4.35
CA LEU A 23 -9.61 1.01 -5.65
C LEU A 23 -9.14 -0.36 -6.16
N ASP A 24 -9.11 -0.50 -7.49
CA ASP A 24 -8.43 -1.59 -8.16
C ASP A 24 -7.02 -1.15 -8.56
N VAL A 25 -6.02 -1.81 -8.00
CA VAL A 25 -4.59 -1.64 -8.32
C VAL A 25 -3.98 -3.03 -8.43
N PRO A 26 -4.19 -3.74 -9.56
CA PRO A 26 -3.56 -5.05 -9.75
C PRO A 26 -2.02 -4.91 -9.78
N PRO A 27 -1.30 -5.89 -9.21
CA PRO A 27 -1.76 -7.16 -8.59
C PRO A 27 -2.13 -7.06 -7.11
N LEU A 28 -2.10 -5.86 -6.52
CA LEU A 28 -2.37 -5.68 -5.09
C LEU A 28 -3.85 -5.90 -4.76
N PHE A 29 -4.73 -5.23 -5.50
CA PHE A 29 -6.18 -5.29 -5.34
C PHE A 29 -6.89 -5.41 -6.68
N LYS A 30 -7.88 -6.27 -6.74
CA LYS A 30 -8.82 -6.38 -7.85
C LYS A 30 -10.21 -6.75 -7.34
N THR A 31 -11.24 -6.09 -7.83
CA THR A 31 -12.63 -6.39 -7.51
C THR A 31 -13.24 -7.26 -8.62
N GLY A 32 -13.76 -8.42 -8.25
CA GLY A 32 -14.50 -9.28 -9.16
C GLY A 32 -15.92 -8.76 -9.45
N PRO A 33 -16.60 -9.32 -10.46
CA PRO A 33 -17.98 -8.93 -10.81
C PRO A 33 -19.00 -9.15 -9.69
N ASP A 34 -18.70 -10.03 -8.76
CA ASP A 34 -19.50 -10.36 -7.57
C ASP A 34 -19.12 -9.51 -6.33
N GLY A 35 -18.21 -8.56 -6.48
CA GLY A 35 -17.68 -7.74 -5.39
C GLY A 35 -16.57 -8.39 -4.57
N THR A 36 -16.15 -9.61 -4.92
CA THR A 36 -15.04 -10.30 -4.23
C THR A 36 -13.73 -9.57 -4.48
N ARG A 37 -12.98 -9.29 -3.41
CA ARG A 37 -11.63 -8.71 -3.50
C ARG A 37 -10.60 -9.82 -3.67
N SER A 38 -9.66 -9.61 -4.57
CA SER A 38 -8.54 -10.52 -4.85
C SER A 38 -7.26 -9.72 -5.07
N GLY A 39 -6.11 -10.39 -5.02
CA GLY A 39 -4.79 -9.78 -5.12
C GLY A 39 -3.91 -10.17 -3.94
N TYR A 40 -2.70 -9.60 -3.88
CA TYR A 40 -1.78 -9.88 -2.79
C TYR A 40 -2.33 -9.43 -1.43
N GLU A 41 -2.81 -8.20 -1.33
CA GLU A 41 -3.29 -7.61 -0.08
C GLU A 41 -4.45 -8.39 0.55
N PRO A 42 -5.53 -8.74 -0.19
CA PRO A 42 -6.57 -9.60 0.34
C PRO A 42 -6.05 -10.99 0.73
N ALA A 43 -5.20 -11.62 -0.09
CA ALA A 43 -4.68 -12.95 0.19
C ALA A 43 -3.80 -12.96 1.46
N ALA A 44 -2.96 -11.95 1.66
CA ALA A 44 -2.16 -11.79 2.86
C ALA A 44 -3.04 -11.55 4.10
N ALA A 45 -4.04 -10.66 3.99
CA ALA A 45 -4.99 -10.39 5.07
C ALA A 45 -5.79 -11.64 5.48
N GLU A 46 -6.28 -12.41 4.51
CA GLU A 46 -6.97 -13.69 4.76
C GLU A 46 -6.07 -14.70 5.49
N ALA A 47 -4.80 -14.83 5.04
CA ALA A 47 -3.85 -15.72 5.68
C ALA A 47 -3.57 -15.31 7.14
N VAL A 48 -3.40 -14.02 7.40
CA VAL A 48 -3.16 -13.47 8.73
C VAL A 48 -4.40 -13.60 9.62
N ALA A 49 -5.59 -13.28 9.13
CA ALA A 49 -6.84 -13.44 9.87
C ALA A 49 -7.09 -14.91 10.25
N ALA A 50 -6.84 -15.86 9.32
CA ALA A 50 -6.95 -17.28 9.57
C ALA A 50 -5.97 -17.76 10.67
N GLN A 51 -4.72 -17.30 10.66
CA GLN A 51 -3.74 -17.59 11.70
C GLN A 51 -4.13 -17.01 13.06
N ALA A 52 -4.78 -15.84 13.07
CA ALA A 52 -5.30 -15.21 14.29
C ALA A 52 -6.60 -15.89 14.79
N GLY A 53 -7.24 -16.74 13.98
CA GLY A 53 -8.55 -17.34 14.28
C GLY A 53 -9.68 -16.32 14.25
N LEU A 54 -9.58 -15.30 13.39
CA LEU A 54 -10.54 -14.21 13.24
C LEU A 54 -11.24 -14.27 11.88
N GLU A 55 -12.49 -13.83 11.84
CA GLU A 55 -13.19 -13.51 10.60
C GLU A 55 -12.67 -12.19 10.03
N LEU A 56 -12.44 -12.11 8.72
CA LEU A 56 -11.97 -10.90 8.06
C LEU A 56 -13.15 -10.06 7.57
N ARG A 57 -13.13 -8.76 7.86
CA ARG A 57 -14.07 -7.76 7.35
C ARG A 57 -13.33 -6.58 6.77
N TRP A 58 -13.80 -6.07 5.62
CA TRP A 58 -13.25 -4.88 4.99
C TRP A 58 -14.10 -3.65 5.29
N LEU A 59 -13.43 -2.54 5.62
CA LEU A 59 -13.95 -1.19 5.67
C LEU A 59 -13.27 -0.37 4.57
N PHE A 60 -14.05 0.11 3.60
CA PHE A 60 -13.48 0.91 2.51
C PHE A 60 -13.59 2.40 2.80
N ARG A 61 -12.48 3.11 2.64
CA ARG A 61 -12.35 4.55 2.80
C ARG A 61 -11.36 5.11 1.75
N PRO A 62 -11.44 6.41 1.38
CA PRO A 62 -10.36 7.07 0.67
C PRO A 62 -9.11 7.16 1.55
N TRP A 63 -7.92 7.23 0.94
CA TRP A 63 -6.63 7.27 1.64
C TRP A 63 -6.56 8.32 2.76
N ALA A 64 -7.02 9.54 2.47
CA ALA A 64 -7.01 10.64 3.45
C ALA A 64 -7.84 10.36 4.72
N ASP A 65 -8.80 9.42 4.66
CA ASP A 65 -9.69 9.07 5.79
C ASP A 65 -9.24 7.81 6.56
N PHE A 66 -8.14 7.15 6.17
CA PHE A 66 -7.68 5.93 6.84
C PHE A 66 -7.34 6.16 8.31
N GLU A 67 -6.42 7.08 8.60
CA GLU A 67 -6.03 7.41 9.97
C GLU A 67 -7.21 7.98 10.79
N PRO A 68 -8.02 8.93 10.27
CA PRO A 68 -9.24 9.35 10.93
C PRO A 68 -10.21 8.21 11.26
N ALA A 69 -10.49 7.30 10.34
CA ALA A 69 -11.37 6.16 10.57
C ALA A 69 -10.82 5.20 11.65
N LEU A 70 -9.52 4.91 11.60
CA LEU A 70 -8.82 4.13 12.63
C LEU A 70 -8.99 4.77 14.02
N MET A 71 -8.72 6.07 14.14
CA MET A 71 -8.80 6.79 15.41
C MET A 71 -10.23 6.92 15.94
N ARG A 72 -11.24 6.92 15.07
CA ARG A 72 -12.67 6.85 15.48
C ARG A 72 -13.12 5.45 15.90
N GLY A 73 -12.25 4.42 15.74
CA GLY A 73 -12.60 3.04 16.07
C GLY A 73 -13.54 2.40 15.06
N GLU A 74 -13.53 2.82 13.81
CA GLU A 74 -14.33 2.23 12.73
C GLU A 74 -13.70 0.94 12.18
N CYS A 75 -12.38 0.76 12.38
CA CYS A 75 -11.63 -0.43 12.02
C CYS A 75 -10.60 -0.78 13.10
N ASP A 76 -10.11 -2.01 13.06
CA ASP A 76 -9.06 -2.51 13.95
C ASP A 76 -7.69 -2.04 13.47
N ALA A 77 -7.44 -2.12 12.17
CA ALA A 77 -6.18 -1.71 11.57
C ALA A 77 -6.37 -1.18 10.13
N ILE A 78 -5.40 -0.39 9.67
CA ILE A 78 -5.23 -0.03 8.26
C ILE A 78 -4.40 -1.14 7.60
N TRP A 79 -4.89 -1.67 6.47
CA TRP A 79 -4.25 -2.70 5.66
C TRP A 79 -4.38 -2.34 4.19
N CYS A 80 -3.44 -1.57 3.67
CA CYS A 80 -3.45 -1.06 2.30
C CYS A 80 -2.05 -0.56 1.91
N GLY A 81 -1.04 -1.44 1.92
CA GLY A 81 0.33 -1.04 1.62
C GLY A 81 0.86 0.08 2.53
N CYS A 82 0.44 0.09 3.80
CA CYS A 82 0.79 1.19 4.70
C CYS A 82 2.26 1.11 5.13
N ALA A 83 3.12 1.94 4.53
CA ALA A 83 4.53 2.00 4.87
C ALA A 83 4.76 2.36 6.34
N ILE A 84 5.59 1.59 7.03
CA ILE A 84 6.08 1.88 8.38
C ILE A 84 7.12 2.99 8.26
N THR A 85 6.82 4.18 8.77
CA THR A 85 7.74 5.31 8.77
C THR A 85 7.86 5.92 10.16
N PRO A 86 9.02 6.53 10.52
CA PRO A 86 9.19 7.20 11.81
C PRO A 86 8.14 8.29 12.08
N GLU A 87 7.61 8.91 11.04
CA GLU A 87 6.54 9.89 11.17
C GLU A 87 5.22 9.24 11.58
N ARG A 88 4.84 8.14 10.91
CA ARG A 88 3.61 7.40 11.18
C ARG A 88 3.67 6.69 12.54
N GLU A 89 4.83 6.14 12.92
CA GLU A 89 5.04 5.50 14.23
C GLU A 89 4.85 6.47 15.43
N ARG A 90 4.95 7.77 15.23
CA ARG A 90 4.60 8.75 16.28
C ARG A 90 3.10 8.87 16.54
N ARG A 91 2.26 8.42 15.62
CA ARG A 91 0.80 8.58 15.66
C ARG A 91 0.06 7.24 15.73
N MET A 92 0.66 6.18 15.23
CA MET A 92 0.07 4.84 15.13
C MET A 92 1.07 3.79 15.62
N ALA A 93 0.55 2.65 16.09
CA ALA A 93 1.36 1.46 16.31
C ALA A 93 1.32 0.58 15.06
N PHE A 94 2.39 -0.14 14.78
CA PHE A 94 2.47 -1.01 13.62
C PHE A 94 2.74 -2.46 14.04
N SER A 95 2.19 -3.40 13.27
CA SER A 95 2.64 -4.79 13.31
C SER A 95 4.04 -4.94 12.72
N SER A 96 4.62 -6.12 12.89
CA SER A 96 5.74 -6.57 12.06
C SER A 96 5.38 -6.45 10.57
N PRO A 97 6.36 -6.21 9.69
CA PRO A 97 6.10 -6.11 8.25
C PRO A 97 5.50 -7.41 7.69
N TYR A 98 4.52 -7.27 6.78
CA TYR A 98 3.98 -8.39 6.00
C TYR A 98 4.43 -8.37 4.53
N ALA A 99 5.01 -7.25 4.07
CA ALA A 99 5.69 -7.09 2.79
C ALA A 99 6.59 -5.85 2.84
N ALA A 100 7.26 -5.57 1.74
CA ALA A 100 7.94 -4.30 1.49
C ALA A 100 7.87 -3.99 -0.02
N PHE A 101 8.03 -2.72 -0.36
CA PHE A 101 8.06 -2.25 -1.73
C PHE A 101 9.21 -1.27 -1.93
N SER A 102 9.59 -1.07 -3.18
CA SER A 102 10.42 0.05 -3.61
C SER A 102 9.59 1.01 -4.45
N GLU A 103 10.07 2.21 -4.71
CA GLU A 103 9.35 3.14 -5.56
C GLU A 103 9.93 3.13 -6.97
N SER A 104 9.03 3.10 -7.97
CA SER A 104 9.39 3.25 -9.38
C SER A 104 8.95 4.60 -9.92
N VAL A 105 9.80 5.16 -10.75
CA VAL A 105 9.49 6.34 -11.55
C VAL A 105 9.11 5.87 -12.96
N VAL A 106 7.91 6.23 -13.38
CA VAL A 106 7.42 5.92 -14.73
C VAL A 106 7.29 7.20 -15.56
N VAL A 107 7.56 7.07 -16.84
CA VAL A 107 7.53 8.15 -17.83
C VAL A 107 6.79 7.68 -19.09
N ARG A 108 6.52 8.59 -20.03
CA ARG A 108 6.02 8.21 -21.36
C ARG A 108 7.00 7.28 -22.09
N PRO A 109 6.54 6.41 -23.01
CA PRO A 109 7.38 5.39 -23.62
C PRO A 109 8.59 5.94 -24.42
N ASP A 110 8.46 7.13 -24.98
CA ASP A 110 9.46 7.81 -25.78
C ASP A 110 10.42 8.71 -24.98
N ASP A 111 10.13 8.94 -23.71
CA ASP A 111 11.01 9.70 -22.81
C ASP A 111 12.29 8.90 -22.52
N GLN A 112 13.42 9.59 -22.39
CA GLN A 112 14.73 8.96 -22.21
C GLN A 112 15.23 9.03 -20.76
N VAL A 113 14.47 9.62 -19.84
CA VAL A 113 14.84 9.67 -18.40
C VAL A 113 15.15 8.28 -17.89
N SER A 114 16.28 8.12 -17.22
CA SER A 114 16.79 6.85 -16.69
C SER A 114 17.46 7.00 -15.31
N SER A 115 17.53 8.23 -14.78
CA SER A 115 18.11 8.50 -13.45
C SER A 115 17.40 9.67 -12.76
N PRO A 116 17.55 9.80 -11.42
CA PRO A 116 16.99 10.91 -10.66
C PRO A 116 17.47 12.30 -11.14
N GLU A 117 18.74 12.40 -11.57
CA GLU A 117 19.35 13.67 -12.00
C GLU A 117 18.69 14.22 -13.26
N GLU A 118 18.15 13.33 -14.10
CA GLU A 118 17.47 13.70 -15.36
C GLU A 118 16.02 14.17 -15.14
N LEU A 119 15.53 14.11 -13.90
CA LEU A 119 14.25 14.70 -13.50
C LEU A 119 14.33 16.20 -13.23
N ARG A 120 15.51 16.81 -13.24
CA ARG A 120 15.68 18.26 -13.03
C ARG A 120 14.81 19.08 -14.01
N GLY A 121 13.95 19.94 -13.46
CA GLY A 121 13.00 20.76 -14.24
C GLY A 121 11.77 20.02 -14.73
N ARG A 122 11.59 18.75 -14.33
CA ARG A 122 10.41 17.91 -14.65
C ARG A 122 9.36 18.01 -13.55
N ARG A 123 8.10 17.88 -13.93
CA ARG A 123 6.95 17.75 -13.00
C ARG A 123 6.78 16.28 -12.67
N VAL A 124 6.96 15.94 -11.40
CA VAL A 124 6.92 14.56 -10.88
C VAL A 124 5.71 14.40 -9.98
N LEU A 125 4.71 13.67 -10.43
CA LEU A 125 3.44 13.45 -9.75
C LEU A 125 3.53 12.26 -8.78
N ALA A 126 2.95 12.40 -7.60
CA ALA A 126 2.74 11.31 -6.65
C ALA A 126 1.57 11.62 -5.70
N ILE A 127 1.03 10.59 -5.03
CA ILE A 127 -0.09 10.74 -4.09
C ILE A 127 0.32 11.61 -2.91
N ALA A 128 -0.43 12.66 -2.63
CA ALA A 128 -0.19 13.59 -1.52
C ALA A 128 -0.10 12.83 -0.17
N GLY A 129 0.94 13.14 0.64
CA GLY A 129 1.15 12.53 1.95
C GLY A 129 1.61 11.07 1.92
N SER A 130 1.97 10.52 0.75
CA SER A 130 2.59 9.20 0.60
C SER A 130 4.11 9.26 0.72
N THR A 131 4.75 8.09 0.86
CA THR A 131 6.21 7.95 0.74
C THR A 131 6.67 8.27 -0.67
N ASN A 132 5.84 7.97 -1.68
CA ASN A 132 6.09 8.28 -3.08
C ASN A 132 6.21 9.78 -3.31
N PHE A 133 5.34 10.59 -2.65
CA PHE A 133 5.43 12.05 -2.72
C PHE A 133 6.68 12.57 -2.02
N ALA A 134 7.03 12.04 -0.84
CA ALA A 134 8.27 12.40 -0.15
C ALA A 134 9.51 12.06 -0.99
N LEU A 135 9.49 10.94 -1.74
CA LEU A 135 10.55 10.61 -2.69
C LEU A 135 10.58 11.62 -3.85
N ALA A 136 9.43 11.98 -4.44
CA ALA A 136 9.35 12.98 -5.50
C ALA A 136 9.93 14.34 -5.07
N GLU A 137 9.65 14.78 -3.83
CA GLU A 137 10.24 16.00 -3.24
C GLU A 137 11.76 15.91 -3.06
N SER A 138 12.32 14.72 -2.94
CA SER A 138 13.76 14.50 -2.75
C SER A 138 14.57 14.65 -4.04
N PHE A 139 13.97 14.61 -5.22
CA PHE A 139 14.67 14.72 -6.49
C PHE A 139 15.13 16.15 -6.75
N GLU A 140 16.44 16.35 -6.76
CA GLU A 140 17.04 17.68 -6.85
C GLU A 140 16.64 18.44 -8.12
N GLY A 141 15.92 19.55 -7.94
CA GLY A 141 15.49 20.42 -9.02
C GLY A 141 14.30 19.92 -9.83
N ALA A 142 13.68 18.82 -9.44
CA ALA A 142 12.35 18.43 -9.93
C ALA A 142 11.26 19.27 -9.23
N GLU A 143 10.11 19.36 -9.86
CA GLU A 143 8.89 19.92 -9.29
C GLU A 143 7.98 18.76 -8.84
N ALA A 144 7.89 18.50 -7.54
CA ALA A 144 6.97 17.52 -7.00
C ALA A 144 5.53 18.06 -7.08
N VAL A 145 4.66 17.32 -7.73
CA VAL A 145 3.24 17.66 -7.93
C VAL A 145 2.40 16.71 -7.07
N PRO A 146 1.63 17.22 -6.09
CA PRO A 146 0.77 16.36 -5.29
C PRO A 146 -0.48 15.95 -6.08
N PHE A 147 -0.83 14.67 -6.03
CA PHE A 147 -2.12 14.15 -6.48
C PHE A 147 -3.03 13.98 -5.26
N ASP A 148 -4.14 14.71 -5.23
CA ASP A 148 -5.12 14.73 -4.14
C ASP A 148 -6.58 14.66 -4.64
N ALA A 149 -6.79 14.24 -5.89
CA ALA A 149 -8.12 14.13 -6.47
C ALA A 149 -8.96 13.05 -5.76
N ASP A 150 -10.24 13.36 -5.56
CA ASP A 150 -11.24 12.39 -5.11
C ASP A 150 -11.71 11.55 -6.31
N THR A 151 -11.13 10.37 -6.45
CA THR A 151 -11.36 9.48 -7.59
C THR A 151 -11.34 8.02 -7.15
N ASP A 152 -12.04 7.18 -7.92
CA ASP A 152 -12.06 5.73 -7.73
C ASP A 152 -10.95 5.00 -8.51
N ASP A 153 -10.10 5.72 -9.28
CA ASP A 153 -8.99 5.15 -10.06
C ASP A 153 -7.74 6.06 -9.99
N VAL A 154 -7.15 6.14 -8.80
CA VAL A 154 -6.00 7.02 -8.52
C VAL A 154 -4.84 6.79 -9.48
N LEU A 155 -4.39 5.54 -9.66
CA LEU A 155 -3.27 5.22 -10.54
C LEU A 155 -3.62 5.51 -12.01
N GLY A 156 -4.81 5.11 -12.45
CA GLY A 156 -5.28 5.36 -13.81
C GLY A 156 -5.32 6.85 -14.15
N ASP A 157 -5.81 7.68 -13.23
CA ASP A 157 -5.88 9.14 -13.40
C ASP A 157 -4.49 9.78 -13.38
N MET A 158 -3.58 9.35 -12.49
CA MET A 158 -2.19 9.81 -12.51
C MET A 158 -1.50 9.46 -13.84
N LEU A 159 -1.71 8.25 -14.34
CA LEU A 159 -1.16 7.82 -15.62
C LEU A 159 -1.83 8.53 -16.81
N ALA A 160 -3.09 8.95 -16.70
CA ALA A 160 -3.74 9.80 -17.71
C ALA A 160 -3.06 11.17 -17.80
N LEU A 161 -2.81 11.82 -16.66
CA LEU A 161 -2.08 13.09 -16.61
C LEU A 161 -0.66 12.98 -17.23
N LEU A 162 0.02 11.83 -17.01
CA LEU A 162 1.31 11.55 -17.63
C LEU A 162 1.19 11.43 -19.16
N ARG A 163 0.20 10.68 -19.64
CA ARG A 163 -0.04 10.48 -21.09
C ARG A 163 -0.41 11.78 -21.80
N ASP A 164 -1.21 12.63 -21.15
CA ASP A 164 -1.65 13.92 -21.67
C ASP A 164 -0.56 15.00 -21.60
N GLY A 165 0.58 14.71 -20.95
CA GLY A 165 1.69 15.65 -20.81
C GLY A 165 1.49 16.73 -19.76
N GLU A 166 0.47 16.59 -18.90
CA GLU A 166 0.24 17.49 -17.77
C GLU A 166 1.32 17.33 -16.70
N VAL A 167 1.95 16.14 -16.62
CA VAL A 167 3.13 15.86 -15.82
C VAL A 167 4.17 15.10 -16.66
N ASP A 168 5.40 15.03 -16.17
CA ASP A 168 6.52 14.47 -16.94
C ASP A 168 6.91 13.08 -16.41
N ALA A 169 6.63 12.78 -15.15
CA ALA A 169 6.84 11.50 -14.51
C ALA A 169 5.79 11.26 -13.42
N VAL A 170 5.59 9.97 -13.07
CA VAL A 170 4.78 9.52 -11.93
C VAL A 170 5.65 8.65 -11.05
N VAL A 171 5.54 8.81 -9.73
CA VAL A 171 6.15 7.93 -8.73
C VAL A 171 5.07 7.14 -8.03
N ASP A 172 5.20 5.82 -8.02
CA ASP A 172 4.34 4.91 -7.25
C ASP A 172 5.13 3.64 -6.88
N ASP A 173 4.51 2.74 -6.14
CA ASP A 173 5.12 1.49 -5.69
C ASP A 173 5.51 0.62 -6.89
N ASP A 174 6.68 0.01 -6.86
CA ASP A 174 7.20 -0.84 -7.95
C ASP A 174 6.27 -2.00 -8.29
N VAL A 175 5.55 -2.50 -7.30
CA VAL A 175 4.53 -3.56 -7.45
C VAL A 175 3.35 -3.15 -8.35
N CYS A 176 3.08 -1.85 -8.50
CA CYS A 176 2.02 -1.33 -9.37
C CYS A 176 2.38 -1.41 -10.87
N PHE A 177 3.66 -1.61 -11.20
CA PHE A 177 4.17 -1.59 -12.57
C PHE A 177 4.73 -2.92 -13.04
N VAL A 178 4.39 -4.02 -12.38
CA VAL A 178 4.85 -5.36 -12.76
C VAL A 178 4.17 -5.92 -13.99
N GLU A 179 2.95 -5.47 -14.30
CA GLU A 179 2.25 -5.83 -15.52
C GLU A 179 2.66 -4.89 -16.67
N PRO A 180 2.89 -5.44 -17.87
CA PRO A 180 3.26 -4.62 -19.02
C PRO A 180 2.16 -3.62 -19.40
N ASP A 181 2.49 -2.33 -19.41
CA ASP A 181 1.66 -1.28 -19.99
C ASP A 181 2.44 -0.57 -21.11
N PRO A 182 2.03 -0.70 -22.40
CA PRO A 182 2.75 -0.08 -23.51
C PRO A 182 2.64 1.45 -23.54
N THR A 183 1.80 2.04 -22.70
CA THR A 183 1.61 3.51 -22.63
C THR A 183 2.57 4.20 -21.65
N ILE A 184 3.33 3.42 -20.89
CA ILE A 184 4.34 3.93 -19.96
C ILE A 184 5.64 3.13 -20.06
N ARG A 185 6.68 3.65 -19.47
CA ARG A 185 7.97 2.97 -19.27
C ARG A 185 8.46 3.23 -17.85
N VAL A 186 8.85 2.18 -17.14
CA VAL A 186 9.61 2.33 -15.90
C VAL A 186 10.97 2.92 -16.26
N ALA A 187 11.21 4.14 -15.82
CA ALA A 187 12.47 4.87 -16.05
C ALA A 187 13.58 4.29 -15.18
N PHE A 188 13.31 4.17 -13.90
CA PHE A 188 14.17 3.54 -12.89
C PHE A 188 13.35 3.23 -11.62
N THR A 189 13.90 2.36 -10.77
CA THR A 189 13.38 2.05 -9.44
C THR A 189 14.39 2.51 -8.39
N VAL A 190 13.90 3.18 -7.36
CA VAL A 190 14.69 3.54 -6.18
C VAL A 190 14.48 2.46 -5.12
N PRO A 191 15.54 1.72 -4.70
CA PRO A 191 15.40 0.58 -3.81
C PRO A 191 15.22 1.03 -2.34
N THR A 192 14.12 1.68 -2.05
CA THR A 192 13.78 2.22 -0.73
C THR A 192 13.46 1.12 0.27
N ALA A 193 12.97 -0.02 -0.20
CA ALA A 193 12.59 -1.18 0.62
C ALA A 193 11.68 -0.80 1.79
N ASN A 194 10.68 0.03 1.54
CA ASN A 194 9.71 0.48 2.53
C ASN A 194 8.87 -0.69 3.06
N PRO A 195 8.95 -1.03 4.36
CA PRO A 195 8.16 -2.13 4.90
C PRO A 195 6.69 -1.73 5.03
N TRP A 196 5.78 -2.64 4.67
CA TRP A 196 4.34 -2.52 4.94
C TRP A 196 3.99 -3.19 6.25
N GLY A 197 3.23 -2.50 7.10
CA GLY A 197 2.67 -3.06 8.33
C GLY A 197 1.20 -2.72 8.50
N ALA A 198 0.49 -3.53 9.27
CA ALA A 198 -0.84 -3.18 9.72
C ALA A 198 -0.74 -2.03 10.72
N ALA A 199 -1.33 -0.86 10.38
CA ALA A 199 -1.30 0.28 11.28
C ALA A 199 -2.52 0.22 12.24
N CYS A 200 -2.24 0.22 13.54
CA CYS A 200 -3.21 0.14 14.63
C CYS A 200 -3.22 1.44 15.43
N ARG A 201 -4.25 1.62 16.28
CA ARG A 201 -4.24 2.73 17.24
C ARG A 201 -3.02 2.63 18.17
N PRO A 202 -2.49 3.75 18.67
CA PRO A 202 -1.25 3.76 19.47
C PRO A 202 -1.28 2.86 20.73
N ASP A 203 -2.46 2.69 21.31
CA ASP A 203 -2.63 1.94 22.56
C ASP A 203 -3.05 0.47 22.34
N ASP A 204 -3.29 0.02 21.11
CA ASP A 204 -3.77 -1.34 20.78
C ASP A 204 -2.65 -2.40 20.79
N ARG A 205 -1.87 -2.44 21.87
CA ARG A 205 -0.72 -3.33 22.01
C ARG A 205 -1.07 -4.83 21.92
N GLU A 206 -2.26 -5.20 22.40
CA GLU A 206 -2.72 -6.60 22.34
C GLU A 206 -3.02 -7.00 20.89
N LEU A 207 -3.64 -6.12 20.11
CA LEU A 207 -3.90 -6.34 18.69
C LEU A 207 -2.58 -6.42 17.90
N VAL A 208 -1.64 -5.49 18.12
CA VAL A 208 -0.31 -5.54 17.47
C VAL A 208 0.38 -6.87 17.75
N ALA A 209 0.43 -7.30 19.03
CA ALA A 209 1.04 -8.57 19.39
C ALA A 209 0.30 -9.79 18.80
N LEU A 210 -1.01 -9.71 18.60
CA LEU A 210 -1.79 -10.75 17.92
C LEU A 210 -1.43 -10.82 16.44
N LEU A 211 -1.40 -9.66 15.76
CA LEU A 211 -1.04 -9.54 14.34
C LEU A 211 0.40 -10.00 14.10
N ASP A 212 1.36 -9.64 14.96
CA ASP A 212 2.75 -10.10 14.85
C ASP A 212 2.86 -11.61 14.86
N ARG A 213 2.17 -12.27 15.78
CA ARG A 213 2.15 -13.75 15.84
C ARG A 213 1.48 -14.35 14.60
N ALA A 214 0.40 -13.74 14.14
CA ALA A 214 -0.33 -14.21 12.97
C ALA A 214 0.48 -14.04 11.68
N ILE A 215 1.14 -12.89 11.50
CA ILE A 215 2.05 -12.62 10.39
C ILE A 215 3.21 -13.62 10.36
N ALA A 216 3.82 -13.89 11.52
CA ALA A 216 4.91 -14.86 11.62
C ALA A 216 4.49 -16.31 11.28
N GLY A 217 3.20 -16.65 11.44
CA GLY A 217 2.64 -17.97 11.11
C GLY A 217 2.00 -18.07 9.73
N ALA A 218 1.76 -16.96 9.05
CA ALA A 218 1.10 -16.92 7.75
C ALA A 218 2.07 -17.22 6.59
N ASP A 219 1.60 -17.91 5.56
CA ASP A 219 2.39 -18.17 4.34
C ASP A 219 2.27 -17.00 3.36
N LEU A 220 2.89 -15.88 3.73
CA LEU A 220 2.89 -14.65 2.94
C LEU A 220 3.73 -14.79 1.66
N ARG A 221 4.78 -15.63 1.68
CA ARG A 221 5.62 -15.88 0.51
C ARG A 221 4.82 -16.53 -0.62
N SER A 222 4.07 -17.59 -0.34
CA SER A 222 3.23 -18.23 -1.37
C SER A 222 2.15 -17.28 -1.90
N ALA A 223 1.58 -16.41 -1.05
CA ALA A 223 0.65 -15.38 -1.50
C ALA A 223 1.33 -14.38 -2.46
N TRP A 224 2.55 -13.93 -2.11
CA TRP A 224 3.34 -13.04 -2.97
C TRP A 224 3.68 -13.68 -4.31
N GLU A 225 4.28 -14.89 -4.30
CA GLU A 225 4.68 -15.61 -5.51
C GLU A 225 3.49 -15.92 -6.44
N ARG A 226 2.29 -16.04 -5.88
CA ARG A 226 1.06 -16.23 -6.66
C ARG A 226 0.61 -14.95 -7.37
N TRP A 227 0.71 -13.79 -6.70
CA TRP A 227 0.14 -12.54 -7.19
C TRP A 227 1.15 -11.60 -7.82
N ILE A 228 2.41 -11.68 -7.37
CA ILE A 228 3.51 -10.80 -7.82
C ILE A 228 4.75 -11.66 -8.20
N PRO A 229 4.61 -12.64 -9.11
CA PRO A 229 5.71 -13.54 -9.46
C PRO A 229 6.87 -12.84 -10.16
N GLN A 230 6.69 -11.60 -10.62
CA GLN A 230 7.71 -10.79 -11.28
C GLN A 230 8.75 -10.25 -10.31
N LEU A 231 8.40 -10.13 -9.01
CA LEU A 231 9.29 -9.65 -7.97
C LEU A 231 9.54 -10.75 -6.93
N SER A 232 10.77 -10.80 -6.40
CA SER A 232 11.09 -11.68 -5.27
C SER A 232 10.34 -11.23 -4.02
N PHE A 233 9.91 -12.20 -3.18
CA PHE A 233 9.32 -11.87 -1.89
C PHE A 233 10.31 -11.07 -1.04
N PRO A 234 9.93 -9.90 -0.52
CA PRO A 234 10.88 -8.91 0.01
C PRO A 234 11.31 -9.12 1.47
N LEU A 235 10.74 -10.14 2.19
CA LEU A 235 11.03 -10.43 3.60
C LEU A 235 11.76 -11.74 3.80
#